data_6a4ce9940df65742925726095bfc38b1
#
_entry.id   6a4ce9940df65742925726095bfc38b1
#
_cell.length_a   1.000
_cell.length_b   1.000
_cell.length_c   1.000
_cell.angle_alpha   90.00
_cell.angle_beta   90.00
_cell.angle_gamma   90.00
#
_symmetry.space_group_name_H-M   'P 1'
#
loop_
_entity.id
_entity.type
_entity.pdbx_description
1 polymer ?
#
loop_
_entity_poly.entity_id
_entity_poly.type
_entity_poly.pdbx_seq_one_letter_code
_entity_poly.pdbx_strand_id
1 'polypeptide(L)'
;MKSTAVAKPMPARRHIGLIALILSMTAAPANASTTETHSMQTASATPSGDTTLSARQRAIVPIAAFGSAGDIGGLNKALNDGLDAGLAVNEVKEILVQLYAYAGFPRSLNALAEFMKVLEARKARGVTDIVGALPSHPAPAGDALLQAGTANQTRLAGAPVRGPLFDFAPAIDTYLKTHLFGDMFERDNLDWQSRELATIGMLSAMPGVESQLKAHLRIGMNVGLGVGQLRELPQVLAERVGGDAASRLRIALDGR
;
A
#
# COMPACT_ATOMS: atom_id res chain seq x y z
N MET A 1 44.01 37.63 39.92
CA MET A 1 43.23 38.17 38.81
C MET A 1 42.25 37.07 38.37
N LYS A 2 40.97 37.19 38.75
CA LYS A 2 39.92 36.23 38.40
C LYS A 2 39.19 36.77 37.16
N SER A 3 39.27 36.07 36.04
CA SER A 3 38.51 36.36 34.81
C SER A 3 37.16 35.69 34.88
N THR A 4 36.09 36.48 34.94
CA THR A 4 34.70 36.04 34.86
C THR A 4 34.30 35.98 33.37
N ALA A 5 34.07 34.78 32.87
CA ALA A 5 33.51 34.56 31.53
C ALA A 5 31.97 34.77 31.60
N VAL A 6 31.48 35.74 30.83
CA VAL A 6 30.07 36.04 30.64
C VAL A 6 29.50 35.06 29.62
N ALA A 7 28.49 34.27 30.01
CA ALA A 7 27.77 33.38 29.13
C ALA A 7 26.88 34.16 28.16
N LYS A 8 26.99 33.88 26.85
CA LYS A 8 26.14 34.40 25.80
C LYS A 8 24.75 33.67 25.85
N PRO A 9 23.62 34.37 25.71
CA PRO A 9 22.32 33.73 25.66
C PRO A 9 22.12 32.97 24.33
N MET A 10 21.60 31.75 24.44
CA MET A 10 21.14 30.94 23.28
C MET A 10 19.90 31.58 22.63
N PRO A 11 19.80 31.54 21.30
CA PRO A 11 18.59 32.01 20.62
C PRO A 11 17.45 31.01 20.83
N ALA A 12 16.24 31.56 21.04
CA ALA A 12 14.98 30.83 21.24
C ALA A 12 14.68 29.88 20.07
N ARG A 13 14.37 28.62 20.40
CA ARG A 13 13.84 27.65 19.45
C ARG A 13 12.50 28.16 18.89
N ARG A 14 12.49 28.55 17.63
CA ARG A 14 11.26 28.74 16.87
C ARG A 14 10.67 27.37 16.61
N HIS A 15 9.47 27.15 17.16
CA HIS A 15 8.62 26.02 16.79
C HIS A 15 8.28 26.16 15.31
N ILE A 16 8.88 25.31 14.48
CA ILE A 16 8.47 25.13 13.10
C ILE A 16 7.16 24.35 13.17
N GLY A 17 6.06 25.06 12.91
CA GLY A 17 4.74 24.43 12.82
C GLY A 17 4.74 23.35 11.74
N LEU A 18 4.27 22.19 12.13
CA LEU A 18 4.03 21.06 11.25
C LEU A 18 2.99 21.48 10.21
N ILE A 19 3.42 21.79 8.97
CA ILE A 19 2.52 22.06 7.87
C ILE A 19 1.91 20.72 7.47
N ALA A 20 0.67 20.51 7.91
CA ALA A 20 -0.18 19.44 7.41
C ALA A 20 -0.44 19.73 5.92
N LEU A 21 0.18 18.96 5.03
CA LEU A 21 -0.04 19.04 3.59
C LEU A 21 -1.44 18.49 3.27
N ILE A 22 -2.43 19.38 3.35
CA ILE A 22 -3.79 19.10 2.87
C ILE A 22 -3.72 19.15 1.35
N LEU A 23 -3.84 18.00 0.72
CA LEU A 23 -4.00 17.86 -0.73
C LEU A 23 -5.43 18.32 -1.10
N SER A 24 -5.62 19.62 -1.28
CA SER A 24 -6.88 20.19 -1.79
C SER A 24 -6.99 19.91 -3.28
N MET A 25 -7.88 19.00 -3.65
CA MET A 25 -8.32 18.79 -5.02
C MET A 25 -9.37 19.85 -5.36
N THR A 26 -9.00 20.86 -6.16
CA THR A 26 -9.97 21.73 -6.84
C THR A 26 -10.33 21.13 -8.19
N ALA A 27 -11.57 20.69 -8.33
CA ALA A 27 -12.15 20.32 -9.61
C ALA A 27 -12.54 21.60 -10.39
N ALA A 28 -12.05 21.75 -11.60
CA ALA A 28 -12.51 22.76 -12.54
C ALA A 28 -13.72 22.25 -13.34
N PRO A 29 -14.74 23.07 -13.63
CA PRO A 29 -15.89 22.64 -14.40
C PRO A 29 -15.55 22.52 -15.89
N ALA A 30 -15.89 21.40 -16.50
CA ALA A 30 -15.84 21.20 -17.94
C ALA A 30 -17.09 21.79 -18.61
N ASN A 31 -16.90 22.66 -19.61
CA ASN A 31 -17.95 23.19 -20.47
C ASN A 31 -18.52 22.08 -21.38
N ALA A 32 -19.83 22.02 -21.42
CA ALA A 32 -20.59 21.20 -22.32
C ALA A 32 -20.55 21.77 -23.78
N SER A 33 -20.33 20.87 -24.74
CA SER A 33 -20.76 21.06 -26.12
C SER A 33 -21.47 19.80 -26.60
N THR A 34 -22.60 20.07 -27.20
CA THR A 34 -23.69 19.19 -27.60
C THR A 34 -23.40 18.36 -28.86
N THR A 35 -24.10 17.21 -28.91
CA THR A 35 -24.70 16.45 -30.01
C THR A 35 -23.82 15.43 -30.72
N GLU A 36 -24.10 14.13 -30.51
CA GLU A 36 -24.84 13.27 -31.46
C GLU A 36 -25.22 11.92 -30.82
N THR A 37 -26.44 11.55 -31.08
CA THR A 37 -27.12 10.36 -30.60
C THR A 37 -26.59 9.11 -31.29
N HIS A 38 -25.92 8.22 -30.58
CA HIS A 38 -25.85 6.80 -30.95
C HIS A 38 -26.23 5.96 -29.74
N SER A 39 -27.43 5.39 -29.82
CA SER A 39 -27.97 4.46 -28.86
C SER A 39 -27.11 3.19 -28.85
N MET A 40 -26.15 3.13 -27.95
CA MET A 40 -25.51 1.90 -27.50
C MET A 40 -26.03 1.57 -26.13
N GLN A 41 -26.76 0.46 -26.09
CA GLN A 41 -27.31 -0.17 -24.90
C GLN A 41 -26.15 -0.56 -23.98
N THR A 42 -25.75 0.36 -23.09
CA THR A 42 -24.82 0.04 -22.01
C THR A 42 -25.56 -0.81 -21.00
N ALA A 43 -25.31 -2.13 -21.02
CA ALA A 43 -25.63 -2.97 -19.90
C ALA A 43 -24.93 -2.36 -18.67
N SER A 44 -25.69 -1.69 -17.82
CA SER A 44 -25.29 -1.33 -16.46
C SER A 44 -25.04 -2.63 -15.70
N ALA A 45 -23.82 -3.12 -15.73
CA ALA A 45 -23.35 -4.04 -14.73
C ALA A 45 -23.31 -3.26 -13.41
N THR A 46 -24.35 -3.34 -12.64
CA THR A 46 -24.34 -2.99 -11.21
C THR A 46 -23.23 -3.83 -10.59
N PRO A 47 -22.19 -3.26 -9.96
CA PRO A 47 -21.25 -4.05 -9.21
C PRO A 47 -22.04 -4.59 -8.01
N SER A 48 -22.46 -5.85 -8.05
CA SER A 48 -22.78 -6.63 -6.85
C SER A 48 -21.45 -6.90 -6.15
N GLY A 49 -20.87 -5.82 -5.58
CA GLY A 49 -19.65 -5.89 -4.83
C GLY A 49 -19.92 -6.69 -3.58
N ASP A 50 -19.22 -7.81 -3.47
CA ASP A 50 -19.10 -8.53 -2.21
C ASP A 50 -18.76 -7.51 -1.12
N THR A 51 -19.67 -7.31 -0.17
CA THR A 51 -19.51 -6.28 0.86
C THR A 51 -18.49 -6.69 1.91
N THR A 52 -18.00 -7.92 1.85
CA THR A 52 -17.09 -8.55 2.80
C THR A 52 -15.79 -9.00 2.14
N LEU A 53 -14.73 -9.10 2.95
CA LEU A 53 -13.46 -9.65 2.50
C LEU A 53 -13.52 -11.17 2.38
N SER A 54 -12.97 -11.73 1.32
CA SER A 54 -12.72 -13.17 1.22
C SER A 54 -11.65 -13.62 2.23
N ALA A 55 -11.58 -14.94 2.51
CA ALA A 55 -10.55 -15.49 3.39
C ALA A 55 -9.12 -15.13 2.90
N ARG A 56 -8.88 -15.18 1.59
CA ARG A 56 -7.60 -14.78 0.97
C ARG A 56 -7.29 -13.30 1.21
N GLN A 57 -8.25 -12.41 0.97
CA GLN A 57 -8.08 -10.97 1.20
C GLN A 57 -7.80 -10.66 2.67
N ARG A 58 -8.50 -11.31 3.60
CA ARG A 58 -8.25 -11.18 5.04
C ARG A 58 -6.85 -11.64 5.44
N ALA A 59 -6.28 -12.61 4.75
CA ALA A 59 -4.94 -13.16 5.06
C ALA A 59 -3.79 -12.26 4.55
N ILE A 60 -4.01 -11.47 3.50
CA ILE A 60 -2.99 -10.52 2.99
C ILE A 60 -2.58 -9.50 4.06
N VAL A 61 -3.55 -8.97 4.79
CA VAL A 61 -3.36 -7.84 5.71
C VAL A 61 -2.38 -8.15 6.85
N PRO A 62 -2.53 -9.24 7.62
CA PRO A 62 -1.58 -9.57 8.69
C PRO A 62 -0.18 -9.92 8.15
N ILE A 63 -0.04 -10.58 6.99
CA ILE A 63 1.27 -10.83 6.37
C ILE A 63 2.00 -9.51 6.14
N ALA A 64 1.34 -8.55 5.51
CA ALA A 64 1.88 -7.24 5.21
C ALA A 64 2.19 -6.42 6.49
N ALA A 65 1.29 -6.45 7.47
CA ALA A 65 1.44 -5.74 8.74
C ALA A 65 2.63 -6.27 9.55
N PHE A 66 2.75 -7.57 9.76
CA PHE A 66 3.87 -8.15 10.49
C PHE A 66 5.20 -7.96 9.76
N GLY A 67 5.20 -8.11 8.43
CA GLY A 67 6.37 -7.82 7.60
C GLY A 67 6.86 -6.38 7.80
N SER A 68 5.97 -5.39 7.77
CA SER A 68 6.32 -3.97 7.94
C SER A 68 6.69 -3.62 9.39
N ALA A 69 6.09 -4.26 10.39
CA ALA A 69 6.48 -4.13 11.78
C ALA A 69 7.84 -4.79 12.08
N GLY A 70 8.26 -5.77 11.25
CA GLY A 70 9.45 -6.58 11.50
C GLY A 70 9.22 -7.65 12.57
N ASP A 71 7.98 -7.97 12.88
CA ASP A 71 7.61 -9.07 13.78
C ASP A 71 7.64 -10.40 13.01
N ILE A 72 8.79 -11.06 13.04
CA ILE A 72 9.02 -12.32 12.32
C ILE A 72 8.19 -13.48 12.91
N GLY A 73 7.95 -13.48 14.23
CA GLY A 73 7.11 -14.51 14.86
C GLY A 73 5.65 -14.43 14.42
N GLY A 74 5.08 -13.25 14.45
CA GLY A 74 3.73 -12.99 13.93
C GLY A 74 3.64 -13.25 12.43
N LEU A 75 4.67 -12.85 11.66
CA LEU A 75 4.75 -13.12 10.23
C LEU A 75 4.75 -14.61 9.90
N ASN A 76 5.50 -15.43 10.62
CA ASN A 76 5.52 -16.88 10.40
C ASN A 76 4.11 -17.47 10.48
N LYS A 77 3.36 -17.12 11.54
CA LYS A 77 1.98 -17.59 11.68
C LYS A 77 1.10 -17.07 10.54
N ALA A 78 1.19 -15.78 10.22
CA ALA A 78 0.37 -15.17 9.16
C ALA A 78 0.64 -15.78 7.77
N LEU A 79 1.89 -16.14 7.49
CA LEU A 79 2.28 -16.83 6.24
C LEU A 79 1.64 -18.22 6.14
N ASN A 80 1.68 -19.01 7.22
CA ASN A 80 1.00 -20.30 7.25
C ASN A 80 -0.51 -20.14 7.06
N ASP A 81 -1.15 -19.24 7.83
CA ASP A 81 -2.59 -18.95 7.72
C ASP A 81 -2.97 -18.49 6.29
N GLY A 82 -2.11 -17.70 5.64
CA GLY A 82 -2.32 -17.20 4.28
C GLY A 82 -2.28 -18.30 3.22
N LEU A 83 -1.30 -19.18 3.30
CA LEU A 83 -1.22 -20.34 2.41
C LEU A 83 -2.41 -21.28 2.62
N ASP A 84 -2.83 -21.49 3.87
CA ASP A 84 -4.01 -22.31 4.20
C ASP A 84 -5.33 -21.64 3.72
N ALA A 85 -5.36 -20.30 3.67
CA ALA A 85 -6.47 -19.54 3.07
C ALA A 85 -6.43 -19.54 1.53
N GLY A 86 -5.45 -20.20 0.91
CA GLY A 86 -5.32 -20.36 -0.53
C GLY A 86 -4.56 -19.25 -1.26
N LEU A 87 -3.76 -18.44 -0.54
CA LEU A 87 -2.78 -17.57 -1.21
C LEU A 87 -1.71 -18.43 -1.89
N ALA A 88 -1.40 -18.09 -3.14
CA ALA A 88 -0.33 -18.77 -3.86
C ALA A 88 1.05 -18.25 -3.42
N VAL A 89 2.07 -19.10 -3.54
CA VAL A 89 3.45 -18.77 -3.18
C VAL A 89 3.94 -17.50 -3.90
N ASN A 90 3.64 -17.37 -5.19
CA ASN A 90 4.07 -16.20 -5.96
C ASN A 90 3.30 -14.92 -5.57
N GLU A 91 2.04 -15.02 -5.15
CA GLU A 91 1.29 -13.87 -4.61
C GLU A 91 1.88 -13.38 -3.29
N VAL A 92 2.25 -14.29 -2.38
CA VAL A 92 2.92 -13.94 -1.12
C VAL A 92 4.29 -13.30 -1.40
N LYS A 93 5.05 -13.82 -2.38
CA LYS A 93 6.31 -13.17 -2.81
C LYS A 93 6.08 -11.74 -3.27
N GLU A 94 5.02 -11.47 -4.07
CA GLU A 94 4.70 -10.11 -4.51
C GLU A 94 4.40 -9.17 -3.34
N ILE A 95 3.64 -9.62 -2.35
CA ILE A 95 3.36 -8.85 -1.12
C ILE A 95 4.67 -8.51 -0.41
N LEU A 96 5.56 -9.48 -0.22
CA LEU A 96 6.81 -9.31 0.51
C LEU A 96 7.86 -8.53 -0.30
N VAL A 97 7.85 -8.61 -1.62
CA VAL A 97 8.65 -7.75 -2.49
C VAL A 97 8.14 -6.32 -2.41
N GLN A 98 6.84 -6.08 -2.53
CA GLN A 98 6.26 -4.74 -2.44
C GLN A 98 6.57 -4.05 -1.10
N LEU A 99 6.74 -4.83 -0.03
CA LEU A 99 7.07 -4.36 1.31
C LEU A 99 8.30 -3.44 1.33
N TYR A 100 9.32 -3.67 0.47
CA TYR A 100 10.52 -2.84 0.52
C TYR A 100 10.26 -1.37 0.17
N ALA A 101 9.27 -1.08 -0.68
CA ALA A 101 8.93 0.28 -1.06
C ALA A 101 8.31 1.10 0.09
N TYR A 102 7.76 0.43 1.09
CA TYR A 102 7.11 1.05 2.24
C TYR A 102 7.92 0.95 3.53
N ALA A 103 8.58 -0.18 3.76
CA ALA A 103 9.30 -0.47 5.01
C ALA A 103 10.82 -0.69 4.83
N GLY A 104 11.33 -0.55 3.61
CA GLY A 104 12.74 -0.70 3.27
C GLY A 104 13.18 -2.14 3.04
N PHE A 105 14.31 -2.28 2.33
CA PHE A 105 14.90 -3.58 1.99
C PHE A 105 15.13 -4.51 3.19
N PRO A 106 15.64 -4.04 4.36
CA PRO A 106 15.91 -4.96 5.45
C PRO A 106 14.68 -5.75 5.90
N ARG A 107 13.52 -5.11 6.01
CA ARG A 107 12.28 -5.79 6.42
C ARG A 107 11.76 -6.74 5.35
N SER A 108 11.81 -6.33 4.09
CA SER A 108 11.41 -7.18 2.96
C SER A 108 12.30 -8.43 2.86
N LEU A 109 13.64 -8.27 2.95
CA LEU A 109 14.57 -9.40 2.88
C LEU A 109 14.38 -10.37 4.04
N ASN A 110 14.20 -9.86 5.28
CA ASN A 110 13.93 -10.70 6.43
C ASN A 110 12.60 -11.46 6.29
N ALA A 111 11.55 -10.79 5.78
CA ALA A 111 10.25 -11.41 5.54
C ALA A 111 10.32 -12.50 4.46
N LEU A 112 11.04 -12.26 3.37
CA LEU A 112 11.27 -13.26 2.32
C LEU A 112 12.08 -14.46 2.83
N ALA A 113 13.10 -14.20 3.65
CA ALA A 113 13.87 -15.28 4.28
C ALA A 113 13.01 -16.14 5.21
N GLU A 114 12.10 -15.50 5.98
CA GLU A 114 11.17 -16.26 6.83
C GLU A 114 10.16 -17.04 5.98
N PHE A 115 9.69 -16.48 4.88
CA PHE A 115 8.79 -17.19 3.96
C PHE A 115 9.43 -18.45 3.37
N MET A 116 10.72 -18.40 3.02
CA MET A 116 11.46 -19.58 2.58
C MET A 116 11.43 -20.69 3.63
N LYS A 117 11.68 -20.37 4.90
CA LYS A 117 11.63 -21.35 6.00
C LYS A 117 10.23 -21.94 6.19
N VAL A 118 9.19 -21.10 6.08
CA VAL A 118 7.79 -21.57 6.15
C VAL A 118 7.51 -22.59 5.05
N LEU A 119 7.90 -22.31 3.80
CA LEU A 119 7.70 -23.23 2.67
C LEU A 119 8.47 -24.55 2.87
N GLU A 120 9.73 -24.49 3.33
CA GLU A 120 10.53 -25.68 3.64
C GLU A 120 9.89 -26.52 4.74
N ALA A 121 9.44 -25.89 5.82
CA ALA A 121 8.77 -26.58 6.92
C ALA A 121 7.42 -27.20 6.49
N ARG A 122 6.66 -26.54 5.66
CA ARG A 122 5.40 -27.07 5.09
C ARG A 122 5.68 -28.26 4.18
N LYS A 123 6.65 -28.15 3.29
CA LYS A 123 7.08 -29.25 2.41
C LYS A 123 7.57 -30.46 3.22
N ALA A 124 8.33 -30.26 4.29
CA ALA A 124 8.79 -31.33 5.17
C ALA A 124 7.63 -32.08 5.87
N ARG A 125 6.49 -31.39 6.07
CA ARG A 125 5.25 -32.01 6.58
C ARG A 125 4.37 -32.64 5.49
N GLY A 126 4.81 -32.66 4.22
CA GLY A 126 4.07 -33.24 3.11
C GLY A 126 3.00 -32.29 2.52
N VAL A 127 3.01 -31.00 2.90
CA VAL A 127 2.08 -30.01 2.33
C VAL A 127 2.59 -29.57 0.95
N THR A 128 1.68 -29.53 -0.01
CA THR A 128 1.95 -28.99 -1.37
C THR A 128 1.20 -27.67 -1.52
N ASP A 129 1.94 -26.56 -1.50
CA ASP A 129 1.36 -25.23 -1.66
C ASP A 129 1.14 -24.87 -3.13
N ILE A 130 0.11 -24.08 -3.42
CA ILE A 130 -0.17 -23.56 -4.76
C ILE A 130 0.94 -22.59 -5.15
N VAL A 131 1.64 -22.86 -6.25
CA VAL A 131 2.76 -21.99 -6.69
C VAL A 131 2.26 -20.63 -7.20
N GLY A 132 1.17 -20.62 -7.96
CA GLY A 132 0.62 -19.41 -8.57
C GLY A 132 1.37 -18.95 -9.83
N ALA A 133 0.80 -17.98 -10.53
CA ALA A 133 1.38 -17.44 -11.75
C ALA A 133 2.62 -16.59 -11.47
N LEU A 134 3.52 -16.53 -12.45
CA LEU A 134 4.53 -15.49 -12.57
C LEU A 134 3.93 -14.30 -13.35
N PRO A 135 4.54 -13.10 -13.30
CA PRO A 135 4.14 -12.00 -14.17
C PRO A 135 4.12 -12.44 -15.64
N SER A 136 3.06 -12.06 -16.37
CA SER A 136 2.86 -12.50 -17.75
C SER A 136 3.84 -11.83 -18.74
N HIS A 137 4.39 -10.68 -18.36
CA HIS A 137 5.34 -9.89 -19.15
C HIS A 137 6.35 -9.18 -18.25
N PRO A 138 7.54 -8.84 -18.76
CA PRO A 138 8.49 -8.00 -18.04
C PRO A 138 7.95 -6.56 -17.95
N ALA A 139 8.32 -5.84 -16.90
CA ALA A 139 8.07 -4.41 -16.84
C ALA A 139 8.76 -3.68 -18.02
N PRO A 140 8.17 -2.58 -18.52
CA PRO A 140 8.84 -1.72 -19.49
C PRO A 140 10.19 -1.21 -18.99
N ALA A 141 11.00 -0.62 -19.86
CA ALA A 141 12.29 -0.04 -19.46
C ALA A 141 12.42 1.42 -19.97
N GLY A 142 13.33 2.18 -19.38
CA GLY A 142 13.61 3.56 -19.78
C GLY A 142 12.38 4.47 -19.70
N ASP A 143 12.18 5.31 -20.70
CA ASP A 143 11.07 6.27 -20.77
C ASP A 143 9.70 5.60 -20.77
N ALA A 144 9.57 4.40 -21.33
CA ALA A 144 8.33 3.64 -21.31
C ALA A 144 7.92 3.23 -19.89
N LEU A 145 8.88 2.92 -19.02
CA LEU A 145 8.62 2.63 -17.61
C LEU A 145 8.09 3.85 -16.85
N LEU A 146 8.67 5.03 -17.08
CA LEU A 146 8.17 6.28 -16.49
C LEU A 146 6.76 6.61 -16.96
N GLN A 147 6.47 6.39 -18.25
CA GLN A 147 5.13 6.59 -18.82
C GLN A 147 4.10 5.61 -18.20
N ALA A 148 4.42 4.33 -18.17
CA ALA A 148 3.57 3.30 -17.57
C ALA A 148 3.31 3.59 -16.08
N GLY A 149 4.34 3.86 -15.30
CA GLY A 149 4.20 4.16 -13.88
C GLY A 149 3.43 5.48 -13.63
N THR A 150 3.58 6.49 -14.47
CA THR A 150 2.78 7.72 -14.39
C THR A 150 1.30 7.44 -14.68
N ALA A 151 1.01 6.61 -15.68
CA ALA A 151 -0.36 6.20 -16.00
C ALA A 151 -0.99 5.38 -14.85
N ASN A 152 -0.25 4.43 -14.31
CA ASN A 152 -0.68 3.60 -13.18
C ASN A 152 -0.94 4.47 -11.93
N GLN A 153 -0.01 5.36 -11.58
CA GLN A 153 -0.20 6.29 -10.46
C GLN A 153 -1.45 7.14 -10.64
N THR A 154 -1.67 7.69 -11.83
CA THR A 154 -2.84 8.51 -12.15
C THR A 154 -4.13 7.71 -12.01
N ARG A 155 -4.17 6.48 -12.53
CA ARG A 155 -5.33 5.60 -12.43
C ARG A 155 -5.63 5.20 -10.98
N LEU A 156 -4.61 4.85 -10.20
CA LEU A 156 -4.72 4.50 -8.79
C LEU A 156 -5.19 5.69 -7.96
N ALA A 157 -4.59 6.85 -8.13
CA ALA A 157 -4.95 8.06 -7.39
C ALA A 157 -6.27 8.70 -7.85
N GLY A 158 -6.79 8.34 -9.05
CA GLY A 158 -7.96 8.95 -9.68
C GLY A 158 -7.67 10.27 -10.38
N ALA A 159 -6.47 10.82 -10.27
CA ALA A 159 -6.01 12.04 -10.92
C ALA A 159 -4.47 12.08 -10.96
N PRO A 160 -3.86 12.92 -11.83
CA PRO A 160 -2.42 13.12 -11.83
C PRO A 160 -1.92 13.64 -10.49
N VAL A 161 -0.93 12.96 -9.91
CA VAL A 161 -0.31 13.34 -8.63
C VAL A 161 0.78 14.37 -8.88
N ARG A 162 0.64 15.54 -8.24
CA ARG A 162 1.57 16.67 -8.30
C ARG A 162 1.59 17.38 -6.95
N GLY A 163 2.58 18.22 -6.71
CA GLY A 163 2.59 19.08 -5.54
C GLY A 163 4.00 19.55 -5.14
N PRO A 164 4.07 20.52 -4.22
CA PRO A 164 5.32 21.17 -3.83
C PRO A 164 6.41 20.21 -3.33
N LEU A 165 6.03 19.07 -2.74
CA LEU A 165 6.98 18.05 -2.31
C LEU A 165 7.76 17.47 -3.50
N PHE A 166 7.07 17.21 -4.60
CA PHE A 166 7.69 16.64 -5.81
C PHE A 166 8.51 17.68 -6.57
N ASP A 167 8.12 18.95 -6.51
CA ASP A 167 8.90 20.07 -7.05
C ASP A 167 10.17 20.29 -6.23
N PHE A 168 10.09 20.11 -4.90
CA PHE A 168 11.23 20.24 -3.99
C PHE A 168 12.23 19.07 -4.12
N ALA A 169 11.73 17.85 -4.33
CA ALA A 169 12.52 16.64 -4.43
C ALA A 169 12.13 15.79 -5.65
N PRO A 170 12.46 16.21 -6.89
CA PRO A 170 12.01 15.52 -8.11
C PRO A 170 12.42 14.05 -8.21
N ALA A 171 13.53 13.67 -7.59
CA ALA A 171 14.01 12.29 -7.59
C ALA A 171 13.00 11.35 -6.95
N ILE A 172 12.31 11.76 -5.86
CA ILE A 172 11.32 10.89 -5.22
C ILE A 172 10.08 10.71 -6.09
N ASP A 173 9.67 11.73 -6.87
CA ASP A 173 8.59 11.61 -7.85
C ASP A 173 8.96 10.60 -8.94
N THR A 174 10.19 10.68 -9.46
CA THR A 174 10.70 9.73 -10.45
C THR A 174 10.70 8.30 -9.89
N TYR A 175 11.22 8.09 -8.68
CA TYR A 175 11.27 6.75 -8.07
C TYR A 175 9.88 6.19 -7.78
N LEU A 176 8.94 7.00 -7.32
CA LEU A 176 7.55 6.56 -7.15
C LEU A 176 6.96 6.08 -8.48
N LYS A 177 7.12 6.87 -9.55
CA LYS A 177 6.57 6.54 -10.87
C LYS A 177 7.25 5.35 -11.49
N THR A 178 8.58 5.34 -11.59
CA THR A 178 9.30 4.26 -12.26
C THR A 178 9.32 2.99 -11.44
N HIS A 179 9.54 3.08 -10.15
CA HIS A 179 9.84 1.91 -9.34
C HIS A 179 8.62 1.32 -8.66
N LEU A 180 7.83 2.14 -7.92
CA LEU A 180 6.62 1.62 -7.29
C LEU A 180 5.52 1.40 -8.33
N PHE A 181 5.09 2.46 -9.02
CA PHE A 181 3.95 2.37 -9.95
C PHE A 181 4.32 1.77 -11.31
N GLY A 182 5.61 1.78 -11.69
CA GLY A 182 6.15 1.09 -12.84
C GLY A 182 6.52 -0.36 -12.50
N ASP A 183 7.75 -0.61 -12.04
CA ASP A 183 8.28 -1.97 -11.86
C ASP A 183 7.35 -2.91 -11.07
N MET A 184 6.70 -2.43 -10.01
CA MET A 184 5.86 -3.30 -9.17
C MET A 184 4.42 -3.42 -9.65
N PHE A 185 3.78 -2.30 -10.03
CA PHE A 185 2.38 -2.33 -10.44
C PHE A 185 2.17 -2.84 -11.87
N GLU A 186 3.21 -2.93 -12.70
CA GLU A 186 3.19 -3.63 -13.99
C GLU A 186 3.22 -5.16 -13.83
N ARG A 187 3.52 -5.68 -12.64
CA ARG A 187 3.53 -7.11 -12.37
C ARG A 187 2.10 -7.59 -12.09
N ASP A 188 1.50 -8.23 -13.07
CA ASP A 188 0.08 -8.60 -13.13
C ASP A 188 -0.30 -9.88 -12.35
N ASN A 189 0.67 -10.54 -11.73
CA ASN A 189 0.47 -11.76 -10.94
C ASN A 189 -0.02 -11.52 -9.51
N LEU A 190 -0.23 -10.27 -9.11
CA LEU A 190 -1.01 -9.85 -7.95
C LEU A 190 -1.87 -8.66 -8.36
N ASP A 191 -3.19 -8.78 -8.22
CA ASP A 191 -4.12 -7.73 -8.62
C ASP A 191 -3.99 -6.46 -7.75
N TRP A 192 -4.45 -5.33 -8.26
CA TRP A 192 -4.29 -4.04 -7.60
C TRP A 192 -5.07 -3.92 -6.28
N GLN A 193 -6.21 -4.60 -6.14
CA GLN A 193 -6.95 -4.65 -4.87
C GLN A 193 -6.12 -5.37 -3.80
N SER A 194 -5.52 -6.50 -4.14
CA SER A 194 -4.63 -7.25 -3.25
C SER A 194 -3.37 -6.47 -2.89
N ARG A 195 -2.78 -5.72 -3.84
CA ARG A 195 -1.66 -4.81 -3.58
C ARG A 195 -2.05 -3.69 -2.60
N GLU A 196 -3.25 -3.12 -2.73
CA GLU A 196 -3.73 -2.08 -1.81
C GLU A 196 -4.07 -2.64 -0.43
N LEU A 197 -4.65 -3.84 -0.32
CA LEU A 197 -4.84 -4.51 0.97
C LEU A 197 -3.49 -4.75 1.69
N ALA A 198 -2.47 -5.15 0.96
CA ALA A 198 -1.11 -5.29 1.49
C ALA A 198 -0.57 -3.93 1.96
N THR A 199 -0.66 -2.89 1.13
CA THR A 199 -0.21 -1.54 1.48
C THR A 199 -0.92 -0.97 2.71
N ILE A 200 -2.25 -1.11 2.78
CA ILE A 200 -3.04 -0.69 3.95
C ILE A 200 -2.58 -1.46 5.20
N GLY A 201 -2.33 -2.76 5.07
CA GLY A 201 -1.77 -3.57 6.16
C GLY A 201 -0.42 -3.06 6.65
N MET A 202 0.52 -2.81 5.72
CA MET A 202 1.85 -2.27 6.00
C MET A 202 1.77 -0.92 6.73
N LEU A 203 1.02 0.03 6.17
CA LEU A 203 0.90 1.38 6.71
C LEU A 203 0.18 1.41 8.06
N SER A 204 -0.78 0.51 8.28
CA SER A 204 -1.46 0.39 9.58
C SER A 204 -0.54 -0.06 10.70
N ALA A 205 0.50 -0.83 10.38
CA ALA A 205 1.46 -1.32 11.38
C ALA A 205 2.62 -0.32 11.64
N MET A 206 2.76 0.74 10.82
CA MET A 206 3.82 1.73 10.95
C MET A 206 3.28 3.05 11.51
N PRO A 207 3.87 3.62 12.59
CA PRO A 207 3.54 4.96 13.06
C PRO A 207 4.16 6.03 12.15
N GLY A 208 3.52 7.23 12.10
CA GLY A 208 4.05 8.40 11.39
C GLY A 208 3.79 8.43 9.88
N VAL A 209 2.95 7.52 9.37
CA VAL A 209 2.58 7.42 7.94
C VAL A 209 1.05 7.53 7.73
N GLU A 210 0.37 8.25 8.62
CA GLU A 210 -1.10 8.33 8.65
C GLU A 210 -1.68 9.00 7.39
N SER A 211 -0.95 9.95 6.81
CA SER A 211 -1.35 10.61 5.56
C SER A 211 -1.31 9.64 4.38
N GLN A 212 -0.30 8.79 4.31
CA GLN A 212 -0.19 7.73 3.30
C GLN A 212 -1.28 6.68 3.49
N LEU A 213 -1.55 6.26 4.73
CA LEU A 213 -2.64 5.34 5.03
C LEU A 213 -3.99 5.86 4.53
N LYS A 214 -4.31 7.14 4.80
CA LYS A 214 -5.53 7.77 4.26
C LYS A 214 -5.55 7.82 2.73
N ALA A 215 -4.41 8.10 2.10
CA ALA A 215 -4.30 8.09 0.64
C ALA A 215 -4.59 6.69 0.08
N HIS A 216 -3.98 5.64 0.63
CA HIS A 216 -4.16 4.26 0.17
C HIS A 216 -5.56 3.70 0.44
N LEU A 217 -6.27 4.16 1.47
CA LEU A 217 -7.69 3.85 1.63
C LEU A 217 -8.54 4.40 0.48
N ARG A 218 -8.21 5.60 -0.04
CA ARG A 218 -8.89 6.16 -1.24
C ARG A 218 -8.49 5.40 -2.51
N ILE A 219 -7.20 5.10 -2.66
CA ILE A 219 -6.70 4.30 -3.79
C ILE A 219 -7.36 2.92 -3.79
N GLY A 220 -7.48 2.27 -2.64
CA GLY A 220 -8.19 1.00 -2.51
C GLY A 220 -9.63 1.06 -3.05
N MET A 221 -10.36 2.14 -2.75
CA MET A 221 -11.70 2.36 -3.33
C MET A 221 -11.65 2.58 -4.84
N ASN A 222 -10.67 3.34 -5.33
CA ASN A 222 -10.51 3.60 -6.78
C ASN A 222 -10.23 2.32 -7.57
N VAL A 223 -9.58 1.33 -6.95
CA VAL A 223 -9.33 0.02 -7.58
C VAL A 223 -10.42 -1.02 -7.30
N GLY A 224 -11.51 -0.62 -6.63
CA GLY A 224 -12.72 -1.42 -6.48
C GLY A 224 -12.88 -2.12 -5.13
N LEU A 225 -12.10 -1.79 -4.10
CA LEU A 225 -12.40 -2.23 -2.74
C LEU A 225 -13.66 -1.51 -2.22
N GLY A 226 -14.63 -2.27 -1.80
CA GLY A 226 -15.87 -1.75 -1.24
C GLY A 226 -15.67 -1.12 0.15
N VAL A 227 -16.48 -0.11 0.49
CA VAL A 227 -16.44 0.52 1.82
C VAL A 227 -16.68 -0.51 2.94
N GLY A 228 -17.55 -1.51 2.72
CA GLY A 228 -17.78 -2.62 3.64
C GLY A 228 -16.50 -3.41 3.91
N GLN A 229 -15.78 -3.78 2.85
CA GLN A 229 -14.50 -4.49 2.93
C GLN A 229 -13.45 -3.70 3.72
N LEU A 230 -13.32 -2.38 3.45
CA LEU A 230 -12.38 -1.54 4.18
C LEU A 230 -12.73 -1.41 5.67
N ARG A 231 -14.03 -1.37 6.02
CA ARG A 231 -14.49 -1.32 7.40
C ARG A 231 -14.26 -2.59 8.20
N GLU A 232 -14.05 -3.73 7.55
CA GLU A 232 -13.68 -4.97 8.23
C GLU A 232 -12.19 -5.00 8.65
N LEU A 233 -11.32 -4.26 7.95
CA LEU A 233 -9.88 -4.32 8.16
C LEU A 233 -9.43 -4.00 9.60
N PRO A 234 -10.01 -3.02 10.33
CA PRO A 234 -9.67 -2.80 11.74
C PRO A 234 -9.95 -4.02 12.63
N GLN A 235 -11.02 -4.77 12.35
CA GLN A 235 -11.31 -6.00 13.08
C GLN A 235 -10.28 -7.08 12.77
N VAL A 236 -9.95 -7.29 11.49
CA VAL A 236 -8.91 -8.24 11.06
C VAL A 236 -7.57 -7.94 11.74
N LEU A 237 -7.18 -6.65 11.80
CA LEU A 237 -5.95 -6.22 12.47
C LEU A 237 -6.01 -6.43 13.99
N ALA A 238 -7.13 -6.11 14.62
CA ALA A 238 -7.29 -6.31 16.07
C ALA A 238 -7.17 -7.78 16.49
N GLU A 239 -7.78 -8.67 15.71
CA GLU A 239 -7.80 -10.11 15.98
C GLU A 239 -6.46 -10.80 15.69
N ARG A 240 -5.72 -10.34 14.67
CA ARG A 240 -4.58 -11.06 14.13
C ARG A 240 -3.23 -10.39 14.35
N VAL A 241 -3.18 -9.05 14.51
CA VAL A 241 -1.93 -8.28 14.58
C VAL A 241 -1.81 -7.56 15.91
N GLY A 242 -2.81 -6.75 16.28
CA GLY A 242 -2.81 -6.00 17.54
C GLY A 242 -3.61 -4.71 17.49
N GLY A 243 -3.90 -4.20 18.68
CA GLY A 243 -4.76 -3.04 18.87
C GLY A 243 -4.23 -1.74 18.29
N ASP A 244 -2.92 -1.54 18.27
CA ASP A 244 -2.29 -0.31 17.77
C ASP A 244 -2.47 -0.15 16.26
N ALA A 245 -2.24 -1.20 15.48
CA ALA A 245 -2.46 -1.21 14.03
C ALA A 245 -3.96 -1.02 13.71
N ALA A 246 -4.83 -1.71 14.43
CA ALA A 246 -6.28 -1.57 14.31
C ALA A 246 -6.76 -0.14 14.64
N SER A 247 -6.20 0.47 15.68
CA SER A 247 -6.54 1.84 16.09
C SER A 247 -6.12 2.87 15.03
N ARG A 248 -4.87 2.79 14.52
CA ARG A 248 -4.40 3.68 13.44
C ARG A 248 -5.31 3.59 12.22
N LEU A 249 -5.68 2.38 11.81
CA LEU A 249 -6.56 2.20 10.66
C LEU A 249 -7.97 2.76 10.93
N ARG A 250 -8.54 2.54 12.12
CA ARG A 250 -9.85 3.09 12.49
C ARG A 250 -9.85 4.62 12.43
N ILE A 251 -8.85 5.27 13.01
CA ILE A 251 -8.70 6.73 12.96
C ILE A 251 -8.58 7.22 11.52
N ALA A 252 -7.84 6.50 10.66
CA ALA A 252 -7.71 6.86 9.24
C ALA A 252 -9.03 6.71 8.48
N LEU A 253 -9.86 5.73 8.82
CA LEU A 253 -11.18 5.50 8.25
C LEU A 253 -12.19 6.56 8.69
N ASP A 254 -12.18 6.97 9.95
CA ASP A 254 -13.15 7.94 10.52
C ASP A 254 -12.84 9.38 10.08
N GLY A 255 -11.59 9.69 9.78
CA GLY A 255 -11.13 11.00 9.32
C GLY A 255 -11.19 11.24 7.80
N ARG A 256 -12.03 10.50 7.09
CA ARG A 256 -12.29 10.65 5.64
C ARG A 256 -13.37 11.65 5.34
#